data_b9a0d782f176f6c809a25a5894f82d1e
#
_entry.id   b9a0d782f176f6c809a25a5894f82d1e
#
_cell.length_a   1.000
_cell.length_b   1.000
_cell.length_c   1.000
_cell.angle_alpha   90.00
_cell.angle_beta   90.00
_cell.angle_gamma   90.00
#
_symmetry.space_group_name_H-M   'P 1'
#
loop_
_entity.id
_entity.type
_entity.pdbx_description
1 polymer ?
#
loop_
_entity_poly.entity_id
_entity_poly.type
_entity_poly.pdbx_seq_one_letter_code
_entity_poly.pdbx_strand_id
1 'polypeptide(L)'
;MRTWLDKKTNQWVSERPEITWTGLVDINTGEKIFEDDTISIIDIFTYPIKNRERKIITLKPNDKHFNIWACPEYYQEECKPTLIKKGDTK
;
A
#
# COMPACT_ATOMS: atom_id res chain seq x y z
N MET A 1 -9.84 -10.80 15.69
CA MET A 1 -9.61 -11.54 14.42
C MET A 1 -9.41 -10.55 13.30
N ARG A 2 -8.38 -10.74 12.48
CA ARG A 2 -8.07 -9.85 11.37
C ARG A 2 -8.95 -10.16 10.15
N THR A 3 -9.40 -9.12 9.46
CA THR A 3 -10.09 -9.26 8.18
C THR A 3 -9.33 -8.50 7.11
N TRP A 4 -9.49 -8.94 5.88
CA TRP A 4 -8.86 -8.33 4.70
C TRP A 4 -9.92 -7.98 3.68
N LEU A 5 -9.71 -6.89 2.95
CA LEU A 5 -10.57 -6.52 1.84
C LEU A 5 -10.03 -7.18 0.57
N ASP A 6 -10.82 -8.10 0.00
CA ASP A 6 -10.48 -8.80 -1.22
C ASP A 6 -10.70 -7.89 -2.43
N LYS A 7 -9.66 -7.65 -3.21
CA LYS A 7 -9.76 -6.80 -4.40
C LYS A 7 -10.72 -7.37 -5.43
N LYS A 8 -10.72 -8.70 -5.60
CA LYS A 8 -11.51 -9.38 -6.62
C LYS A 8 -13.01 -9.25 -6.38
N THR A 9 -13.44 -9.42 -5.13
CA THR A 9 -14.87 -9.43 -4.77
C THR A 9 -15.31 -8.13 -4.11
N ASN A 10 -14.37 -7.29 -3.69
CA ASN A 10 -14.61 -6.07 -2.92
C ASN A 10 -15.36 -6.35 -1.61
N GLN A 11 -15.09 -7.49 -1.00
CA GLN A 11 -15.71 -7.91 0.25
C GLN A 11 -14.65 -8.17 1.31
N TRP A 12 -15.03 -7.95 2.57
CA TRP A 12 -14.17 -8.25 3.71
C TRP A 12 -14.23 -9.75 4.01
N VAL A 13 -13.07 -10.38 4.11
CA VAL A 13 -12.95 -11.81 4.32
C VAL A 13 -12.04 -12.12 5.51
N SER A 14 -12.25 -13.26 6.14
CA SER A 14 -11.48 -13.69 7.31
C SER A 14 -10.19 -14.42 6.94
N GLU A 15 -10.07 -14.90 5.72
CA GLU A 15 -8.85 -15.50 5.20
C GLU A 15 -8.17 -14.54 4.25
N ARG A 16 -6.83 -14.49 4.29
CA ARG A 16 -6.08 -13.56 3.47
C ARG A 16 -6.28 -13.89 1.99
N PRO A 17 -6.86 -12.97 1.19
CA PRO A 17 -7.02 -13.20 -0.24
C PRO A 17 -5.68 -13.05 -0.97
N GLU A 18 -5.65 -13.41 -2.23
CA GLU A 18 -4.46 -13.27 -3.08
C GLU A 18 -3.98 -11.82 -3.15
N ILE A 19 -4.91 -10.91 -3.37
CA ILE A 19 -4.62 -9.47 -3.40
C ILE A 19 -5.60 -8.76 -2.47
N THR A 20 -5.06 -8.01 -1.52
CA THR A 20 -5.89 -7.32 -0.53
C THR A 20 -5.53 -5.84 -0.43
N TRP A 21 -6.42 -5.06 0.18
CA TRP A 21 -6.18 -3.65 0.43
C TRP A 21 -5.05 -3.49 1.44
N THR A 22 -4.10 -2.61 1.10
CA THR A 22 -2.93 -2.36 1.95
C THR A 22 -3.25 -1.54 3.20
N GLY A 23 -4.43 -0.95 3.28
CA GLY A 23 -4.78 0.01 4.31
C GLY A 23 -4.42 1.45 3.93
N LEU A 24 -3.74 1.63 2.81
CA LEU A 24 -3.33 2.95 2.34
C LEU A 24 -4.32 3.49 1.31
N VAL A 25 -4.36 4.83 1.21
CA VAL A 25 -5.14 5.51 0.18
C VAL A 25 -4.28 6.57 -0.49
N ASP A 26 -4.61 6.89 -1.72
CA ASP A 26 -3.97 8.00 -2.44
C ASP A 26 -4.26 9.31 -1.71
N ILE A 27 -3.21 10.09 -1.42
CA ILE A 27 -3.35 11.34 -0.65
C ILE A 27 -4.13 12.42 -1.40
N ASN A 28 -4.23 12.32 -2.72
CA ASN A 28 -4.92 13.30 -3.55
C ASN A 28 -6.38 12.94 -3.82
N THR A 29 -6.65 11.65 -4.03
CA THR A 29 -7.98 11.19 -4.46
C THR A 29 -8.73 10.40 -3.39
N GLY A 30 -8.03 9.85 -2.39
CA GLY A 30 -8.62 8.97 -1.40
C GLY A 30 -8.89 7.57 -1.91
N GLU A 31 -8.45 7.23 -3.12
CA GLU A 31 -8.65 5.91 -3.69
C GLU A 31 -7.84 4.87 -2.95
N LYS A 32 -8.44 3.73 -2.65
CA LYS A 32 -7.77 2.64 -1.94
C LYS A 32 -6.63 2.08 -2.76
N ILE A 33 -5.49 1.84 -2.10
CA ILE A 33 -4.30 1.25 -2.70
C ILE A 33 -4.25 -0.22 -2.31
N PHE A 34 -4.33 -1.09 -3.29
CA PHE A 34 -4.28 -2.54 -3.09
C PHE A 34 -2.87 -3.06 -3.37
N GLU A 35 -2.60 -4.27 -2.93
CA GLU A 35 -1.40 -4.98 -3.36
C GLU A 35 -1.39 -5.05 -4.89
N ASP A 36 -0.22 -5.15 -5.50
CA ASP A 36 0.01 -5.17 -6.93
C ASP A 36 -0.18 -3.81 -7.64
N ASP A 37 -0.60 -2.77 -6.92
CA ASP A 37 -0.65 -1.42 -7.46
C ASP A 37 0.75 -0.80 -7.49
N THR A 38 0.99 0.05 -8.49
CA THR A 38 2.22 0.84 -8.58
C THR A 38 1.96 2.21 -7.98
N ILE A 39 2.78 2.59 -7.01
CA ILE A 39 2.58 3.84 -6.27
C ILE A 39 3.88 4.62 -6.16
N SER A 40 3.76 5.92 -5.91
CA SER A 40 4.87 6.80 -5.56
C SER A 40 4.82 7.06 -4.06
N ILE A 41 5.93 6.85 -3.37
CA ILE A 41 6.04 7.09 -1.94
C ILE A 41 7.28 7.89 -1.61
N ILE A 42 7.28 8.53 -0.43
CA ILE A 42 8.50 9.09 0.14
C ILE A 42 9.25 7.94 0.81
N ASP A 43 10.53 7.78 0.46
CA ASP A 43 11.36 6.72 1.02
C ASP A 43 11.71 7.05 2.47
N ILE A 44 10.99 6.43 3.42
CA ILE A 44 11.17 6.69 4.84
C ILE A 44 12.38 5.96 5.42
N PHE A 45 13.02 5.09 4.65
CA PHE A 45 14.18 4.31 5.11
C PHE A 45 15.50 5.00 4.81
N THR A 46 15.48 6.12 4.07
CA THR A 46 16.68 6.88 3.73
C THR A 46 17.03 7.87 4.84
N TYR A 47 18.29 7.90 5.23
CA TYR A 47 18.84 8.87 6.19
C TYR A 47 19.97 9.67 5.56
N PRO A 48 20.13 10.95 5.93
CA PRO A 48 19.26 11.74 6.81
C PRO A 48 17.92 12.07 6.15
N ILE A 49 16.95 12.49 6.96
CA ILE A 49 15.57 12.78 6.50
C ILE A 49 15.54 13.74 5.31
N LYS A 50 16.43 14.73 5.32
CA LYS A 50 16.52 15.74 4.24
C LYS A 50 16.86 15.15 2.86
N ASN A 51 17.40 13.93 2.83
CA ASN A 51 17.76 13.24 1.58
C ASN A 51 16.65 12.29 1.09
N ARG A 52 15.52 12.28 1.78
CA ARG A 52 14.40 11.42 1.39
C ARG A 52 13.75 11.95 0.11
N GLU A 53 13.66 11.09 -0.89
CA GLU A 53 13.07 11.40 -2.17
C GLU A 53 11.88 10.50 -2.44
N ARG A 54 11.02 10.89 -3.35
CA ARG A 54 9.96 10.02 -3.81
C ARG A 54 10.52 8.95 -4.73
N LYS A 55 10.00 7.73 -4.57
CA LYS A 55 10.33 6.63 -5.46
C LYS A 55 9.06 5.90 -5.86
N ILE A 56 9.12 5.24 -7.00
CA ILE A 56 8.00 4.45 -7.53
C ILE A 56 8.25 2.98 -7.20
N ILE A 57 7.27 2.37 -6.57
CA ILE A 57 7.34 0.94 -6.22
C ILE A 57 6.06 0.24 -6.65
N THR A 58 6.17 -1.05 -6.91
CA THR A 58 4.99 -1.91 -7.11
C THR A 58 4.84 -2.79 -5.87
N LEU A 59 3.68 -2.72 -5.23
CA LEU A 59 3.40 -3.48 -4.02
C LEU A 59 3.08 -4.93 -4.38
N LYS A 60 3.98 -5.83 -4.06
CA LYS A 60 3.76 -7.26 -4.33
C LYS A 60 2.98 -7.89 -3.19
N PRO A 61 2.10 -8.86 -3.49
CA PRO A 61 1.41 -9.60 -2.45
C PRO A 61 2.41 -10.22 -1.47
N ASN A 62 2.12 -10.11 -0.18
CA ASN A 62 2.97 -10.64 0.89
C ASN A 62 4.37 -10.05 0.95
N ASP A 63 4.56 -8.80 0.51
CA ASP A 63 5.86 -8.14 0.57
C ASP A 63 6.29 -7.96 2.02
N LYS A 64 7.39 -8.59 2.40
CA LYS A 64 7.92 -8.55 3.77
C LYS A 64 8.70 -7.29 4.07
N HIS A 65 9.17 -6.59 3.04
CA HIS A 65 9.96 -5.37 3.21
C HIS A 65 9.11 -4.16 3.57
N PHE A 66 7.82 -4.23 3.30
CA PHE A 66 6.89 -3.14 3.53
C PHE A 66 5.80 -3.63 4.48
N ASN A 67 6.08 -3.56 5.79
CA ASN A 67 5.18 -4.10 6.79
C ASN A 67 4.03 -3.14 7.12
N ILE A 68 3.26 -2.79 6.08
CA ILE A 68 2.13 -1.87 6.22
C ILE A 68 1.01 -2.43 7.10
N TRP A 69 0.94 -3.75 7.21
CA TRP A 69 -0.10 -4.41 8.02
C TRP A 69 0.02 -4.11 9.50
N ALA A 70 1.25 -3.86 9.97
CA ALA A 70 1.49 -3.56 11.37
C ALA A 70 1.06 -2.15 11.74
N CYS A 71 1.21 -1.19 10.81
CA CYS A 71 0.99 0.21 11.13
C CYS A 71 0.64 1.04 9.88
N PRO A 72 -0.53 0.80 9.26
CA PRO A 72 -0.88 1.47 8.01
C PRO A 72 -1.00 2.99 8.17
N GLU A 73 -1.47 3.48 9.31
CA GLU A 73 -1.58 4.92 9.55
C GLU A 73 -0.22 5.60 9.52
N TYR A 74 0.80 4.95 10.07
CA TYR A 74 2.16 5.48 10.07
C TYR A 74 2.69 5.62 8.64
N TYR A 75 2.54 4.59 7.82
CA TYR A 75 2.97 4.63 6.43
C TYR A 75 2.17 5.62 5.61
N GLN A 76 0.88 5.75 5.87
CA GLN A 76 0.02 6.72 5.21
C GLN A 76 0.52 8.14 5.44
N GLU A 77 0.87 8.45 6.68
CA GLU A 77 1.32 9.78 7.07
C GLU A 77 2.73 10.08 6.57
N GLU A 78 3.66 9.13 6.73
CA GLU A 78 5.07 9.35 6.43
C GLU A 78 5.42 9.17 4.95
N CYS A 79 4.86 8.16 4.31
CA CYS A 79 5.15 7.87 2.90
C CYS A 79 4.34 8.73 1.93
N LYS A 80 3.19 9.24 2.36
CA LYS A 80 2.29 10.06 1.53
C LYS A 80 2.10 9.43 0.15
N PRO A 81 1.51 8.21 0.09
CA PRO A 81 1.44 7.46 -1.16
C PRO A 81 0.52 8.11 -2.18
N THR A 82 0.92 8.02 -3.44
CA THR A 82 0.08 8.41 -4.57
C THR A 82 -0.01 7.25 -5.55
N LEU A 83 -1.20 7.02 -6.06
CA LEU A 83 -1.44 5.92 -6.99
C LEU A 83 -0.97 6.31 -8.38
N ILE A 84 -0.07 5.53 -8.96
CA ILE A 84 0.43 5.74 -10.32
C ILE A 84 -0.33 4.86 -11.30
N LYS A 85 -0.45 3.57 -10.98
CA LYS A 85 -1.10 2.61 -11.86
C LYS A 85 -1.73 1.51 -11.02
N LYS A 86 -2.99 1.16 -11.33
CA LYS A 86 -3.65 0.03 -10.68
C LYS A 86 -3.06 -1.29 -11.16
N GLY A 87 -2.91 -2.21 -10.23
CA GLY A 87 -2.48 -3.56 -10.55
C GLY A 87 -3.52 -4.28 -11.40
N ASP A 88 -3.02 -5.15 -12.27
CA ASP A 88 -3.85 -5.94 -13.16
C ASP A 88 -4.29 -7.19 -12.41
N THR A 89 -5.55 -7.22 -12.01
CA THR A 89 -6.12 -8.37 -11.28
C THR A 89 -7.02 -9.14 -12.23
N LYS A 90 -6.61 -10.34 -12.51
CA LYS A 90 -7.42 -11.25 -13.31
C LYS A 90 -8.08 -12.28 -12.45
#